data_ca5cdc656e227589400590d718d6efb5
#
_entry.id   ca5cdc656e227589400590d718d6efb5
#
_cell.length_a   1.000
_cell.length_b   1.000
_cell.length_c   1.000
_cell.angle_alpha   90.00
_cell.angle_beta   90.00
_cell.angle_gamma   90.00
#
_symmetry.space_group_name_H-M   'P 1'
#
loop_
_entity.id
_entity.type
_entity.pdbx_description
1 polymer ?
#
loop_
_entity_poly.entity_id
_entity_poly.type
_entity_poly.pdbx_seq_one_letter_code
_entity_poly.pdbx_strand_id
1 'polypeptide(L)'
;TPISNRGQIIGGIILGIVTMIIRYMTPLPEGVLISILILNVCTIFINYFTTILYNKNIVRNIIMVVFILSIIPISFVISDKITNKPLDDSFEVLSKAKSGNDTIYEVRGRGYAGNGSLKLKIVFTGNKITKIDVIKSNETYTKMIYDNDYLNKLTSYQNNLDNLDTISGATYTSNYLKDIIRKTIEDYEK
;
A
#
# COMPACT_ATOMS: atom_id res chain seq x y z
N THR A 1 19.14 -0.85 -21.37
CA THR A 1 18.59 -2.20 -21.69
C THR A 1 19.74 -3.13 -22.06
N PRO A 2 19.72 -4.41 -21.62
CA PRO A 2 20.73 -5.41 -22.00
C PRO A 2 20.78 -5.60 -23.51
N ILE A 3 22.01 -5.78 -24.04
CA ILE A 3 22.29 -5.85 -25.49
C ILE A 3 21.90 -7.24 -26.05
N SER A 4 22.06 -8.30 -25.26
CA SER A 4 21.80 -9.67 -25.74
C SER A 4 20.33 -10.08 -25.50
N ASN A 5 19.74 -10.88 -26.39
CA ASN A 5 18.37 -11.39 -26.24
C ASN A 5 18.17 -12.13 -24.89
N ARG A 6 19.18 -12.84 -24.41
CA ARG A 6 19.15 -13.51 -23.10
C ARG A 6 19.23 -12.52 -21.96
N GLY A 7 20.04 -11.46 -22.09
CA GLY A 7 20.09 -10.37 -21.13
C GLY A 7 18.77 -9.62 -21.01
N GLN A 8 18.04 -9.47 -22.11
CA GLN A 8 16.72 -8.84 -22.11
C GLN A 8 15.68 -9.67 -21.33
N ILE A 9 15.70 -10.99 -21.49
CA ILE A 9 14.81 -11.90 -20.73
C ILE A 9 15.13 -11.79 -19.23
N ILE A 10 16.41 -11.88 -18.85
CA ILE A 10 16.85 -11.77 -17.45
C ILE A 10 16.48 -10.39 -16.89
N GLY A 11 16.75 -9.33 -17.64
CA GLY A 11 16.42 -7.97 -17.26
C GLY A 11 14.93 -7.76 -17.04
N GLY A 12 14.08 -8.35 -17.91
CA GLY A 12 12.63 -8.31 -17.75
C GLY A 12 12.13 -9.00 -16.48
N ILE A 13 12.68 -10.17 -16.16
CA ILE A 13 12.35 -10.91 -14.93
C ILE A 13 12.78 -10.09 -13.70
N ILE A 14 14.00 -9.57 -13.68
CA ILE A 14 14.50 -8.74 -12.57
C ILE A 14 13.64 -7.49 -12.42
N LEU A 15 13.29 -6.81 -13.51
CA LEU A 15 12.43 -5.64 -13.49
C LEU A 15 11.09 -5.94 -12.84
N GLY A 16 10.42 -7.04 -13.24
CA GLY A 16 9.14 -7.44 -12.68
C GLY A 16 9.21 -7.70 -11.17
N ILE A 17 10.24 -8.44 -10.72
CA ILE A 17 10.43 -8.76 -9.31
C ILE A 17 10.73 -7.50 -8.49
N VAL A 18 11.65 -6.66 -8.94
CA VAL A 18 12.02 -5.42 -8.24
C VAL A 18 10.82 -4.48 -8.16
N THR A 19 10.04 -4.35 -9.24
CA THR A 19 8.81 -3.55 -9.25
C THR A 19 7.80 -4.08 -8.22
N MET A 20 7.61 -5.40 -8.18
CA MET A 20 6.71 -6.04 -7.21
C MET A 20 7.17 -5.76 -5.77
N ILE A 21 8.45 -5.96 -5.47
CA ILE A 21 9.02 -5.70 -4.14
C ILE A 21 8.83 -4.23 -3.75
N ILE A 22 9.16 -3.28 -4.62
CA ILE A 22 9.04 -1.86 -4.32
C ILE A 22 7.58 -1.50 -4.06
N ARG A 23 6.65 -1.95 -4.89
CA ARG A 23 5.22 -1.67 -4.70
C ARG A 23 4.63 -2.26 -3.42
N TYR A 24 5.17 -3.38 -2.95
CA TYR A 24 4.72 -3.99 -1.70
C TYR A 24 5.39 -3.40 -0.45
N MET A 25 6.66 -2.99 -0.56
CA MET A 25 7.43 -2.50 0.60
C MET A 25 7.31 -1.00 0.81
N THR A 26 6.95 -0.25 -0.23
CA THR A 26 6.91 1.21 -0.16
C THR A 26 5.57 1.76 -0.63
N PRO A 27 5.04 2.83 0.00
CA PRO A 27 3.84 3.52 -0.45
C PRO A 27 4.09 4.38 -1.71
N LEU A 28 5.21 4.16 -2.40
CA LEU A 28 5.59 4.97 -3.56
C LEU A 28 4.82 4.52 -4.81
N PRO A 29 3.97 5.37 -5.41
CA PRO A 29 3.27 5.05 -6.65
C PRO A 29 4.25 4.88 -7.83
N GLU A 30 5.45 5.44 -7.73
CA GLU A 30 6.48 5.47 -8.76
C GLU A 30 7.44 4.28 -8.72
N GLY A 31 7.04 3.17 -8.10
CA GLY A 31 7.87 1.96 -7.97
C GLY A 31 8.43 1.44 -9.29
N VAL A 32 7.71 1.66 -10.41
CA VAL A 32 8.17 1.29 -11.76
C VAL A 32 9.38 2.11 -12.20
N LEU A 33 9.37 3.42 -11.96
CA LEU A 33 10.50 4.32 -12.34
C LEU A 33 11.76 3.94 -11.57
N ILE A 34 11.66 3.69 -10.28
CA ILE A 34 12.78 3.26 -9.44
C ILE A 34 13.31 1.90 -9.91
N SER A 35 12.42 0.97 -10.27
CA SER A 35 12.80 -0.35 -10.78
C SER A 35 13.59 -0.24 -12.09
N ILE A 36 13.18 0.64 -13.00
CA ILE A 36 13.88 0.90 -14.27
C ILE A 36 15.27 1.51 -14.00
N LEU A 37 15.37 2.43 -13.03
CA LEU A 37 16.66 3.02 -12.65
C LEU A 37 17.61 1.94 -12.11
N ILE A 38 17.15 1.09 -11.21
CA ILE A 38 17.93 -0.03 -10.67
C ILE A 38 18.34 -0.99 -11.79
N LEU A 39 17.42 -1.33 -12.70
CA LEU A 39 17.74 -2.19 -13.84
C LEU A 39 18.82 -1.60 -14.73
N ASN A 40 18.80 -0.29 -15.00
CA ASN A 40 19.81 0.36 -15.81
C ASN A 40 21.20 0.26 -15.18
N VAL A 41 21.33 0.40 -13.87
CA VAL A 41 22.59 0.16 -13.14
C VAL A 41 23.00 -1.31 -13.26
N CYS A 42 22.05 -2.23 -13.06
CA CYS A 42 22.31 -3.68 -13.15
C CYS A 42 22.64 -4.15 -14.58
N THR A 43 22.27 -3.41 -15.61
CA THR A 43 22.50 -3.78 -17.02
C THR A 43 23.98 -4.05 -17.32
N ILE A 44 24.90 -3.32 -16.70
CA ILE A 44 26.34 -3.52 -16.85
C ILE A 44 26.73 -4.93 -16.39
N PHE A 45 26.24 -5.34 -15.22
CA PHE A 45 26.49 -6.67 -14.65
C PHE A 45 25.81 -7.77 -15.47
N ILE A 46 24.57 -7.55 -15.92
CA ILE A 46 23.83 -8.51 -16.76
C ILE A 46 24.58 -8.74 -18.08
N ASN A 47 25.05 -7.69 -18.74
CA ASN A 47 25.82 -7.81 -19.97
C ASN A 47 27.17 -8.52 -19.76
N TYR A 48 27.88 -8.16 -18.70
CA TYR A 48 29.14 -8.81 -18.33
C TYR A 48 28.92 -10.32 -18.12
N PHE A 49 27.91 -10.70 -17.34
CA PHE A 49 27.58 -12.10 -17.06
C PHE A 49 27.17 -12.86 -18.32
N THR A 50 26.32 -12.27 -19.16
CA THR A 50 25.84 -12.92 -20.39
C THR A 50 26.93 -13.06 -21.46
N THR A 51 27.94 -12.19 -21.43
CA THR A 51 29.06 -12.21 -22.41
C THR A 51 30.18 -13.16 -21.98
N ILE A 52 30.60 -13.12 -20.70
CA ILE A 52 31.68 -13.96 -20.19
C ILE A 52 31.30 -15.44 -20.13
N LEU A 53 30.03 -15.71 -19.70
CA LEU A 53 29.54 -17.09 -19.64
C LEU A 53 29.18 -17.69 -21.01
N TYR A 54 29.33 -16.89 -22.09
CA TYR A 54 29.03 -17.36 -23.46
C TYR A 54 29.86 -18.59 -23.90
N ASN A 55 31.09 -18.70 -23.42
CA ASN A 55 32.04 -19.76 -23.84
C ASN A 55 31.82 -21.14 -23.14
N LYS A 56 30.95 -21.25 -22.14
CA LYS A 56 30.63 -22.50 -21.45
C LYS A 56 29.10 -22.74 -21.42
N ASN A 57 28.54 -23.13 -22.55
CA ASN A 57 27.10 -23.20 -22.79
C ASN A 57 26.29 -23.98 -21.74
N ILE A 58 26.78 -25.12 -21.27
CA ILE A 58 26.04 -25.98 -20.33
C ILE A 58 26.06 -25.37 -18.92
N VAL A 59 27.23 -24.99 -18.42
CA VAL A 59 27.39 -24.43 -17.07
C VAL A 59 26.61 -23.12 -16.93
N ARG A 60 26.63 -22.28 -17.94
CA ARG A 60 25.85 -21.04 -18.00
C ARG A 60 24.35 -21.26 -17.89
N ASN A 61 23.82 -22.24 -18.68
CA ASN A 61 22.40 -22.52 -18.66
C ASN A 61 21.95 -23.08 -17.30
N ILE A 62 22.77 -23.92 -16.67
CA ILE A 62 22.51 -24.45 -15.31
C ILE A 62 22.50 -23.29 -14.29
N ILE A 63 23.51 -22.40 -14.31
CA ILE A 63 23.57 -21.27 -13.39
C ILE A 63 22.36 -20.34 -13.57
N MET A 64 21.93 -20.09 -14.82
CA MET A 64 20.75 -19.28 -15.09
C MET A 64 19.46 -19.91 -14.54
N VAL A 65 19.27 -21.20 -14.75
CA VAL A 65 18.10 -21.93 -14.24
C VAL A 65 18.10 -21.92 -12.71
N VAL A 66 19.24 -22.20 -12.07
CA VAL A 66 19.38 -22.15 -10.61
C VAL A 66 19.11 -20.76 -10.06
N PHE A 67 19.61 -19.72 -10.72
CA PHE A 67 19.37 -18.32 -10.33
C PHE A 67 17.87 -17.96 -10.40
N ILE A 68 17.20 -18.30 -11.51
CA ILE A 68 15.77 -18.05 -11.67
C ILE A 68 14.97 -18.84 -10.63
N LEU A 69 15.29 -20.12 -10.43
CA LEU A 69 14.62 -20.97 -9.44
C LEU A 69 14.84 -20.51 -8.01
N SER A 70 15.97 -19.86 -7.69
CA SER A 70 16.23 -19.30 -6.35
C SER A 70 15.43 -18.03 -6.05
N ILE A 71 15.11 -17.24 -7.08
CA ILE A 71 14.36 -15.99 -6.92
C ILE A 71 12.87 -16.26 -6.62
N ILE A 72 12.28 -17.31 -7.21
CA ILE A 72 10.87 -17.66 -7.01
C ILE A 72 10.54 -17.92 -5.52
N PRO A 73 11.25 -18.82 -4.79
CA PRO A 73 10.94 -19.04 -3.38
C PRO A 73 11.27 -17.83 -2.50
N ILE A 74 12.29 -17.03 -2.84
CA ILE A 74 12.60 -15.79 -2.11
C ILE A 74 11.45 -14.80 -2.23
N SER A 75 10.90 -14.61 -3.42
CA SER A 75 9.75 -13.73 -3.63
C SER A 75 8.50 -14.23 -2.90
N PHE A 76 8.30 -15.56 -2.83
CA PHE A 76 7.19 -16.17 -2.12
C PHE A 76 7.30 -15.99 -0.61
N VAL A 77 8.48 -16.22 -0.02
CA VAL A 77 8.74 -16.01 1.42
C VAL A 77 8.59 -14.54 1.82
N ILE A 78 9.04 -13.61 0.96
CA ILE A 78 8.88 -12.18 1.20
C ILE A 78 7.40 -11.81 1.12
N SER A 79 6.68 -12.30 0.11
CA SER A 79 5.24 -12.08 -0.05
C SER A 79 4.46 -12.60 1.14
N ASP A 80 4.75 -13.82 1.61
CA ASP A 80 4.06 -14.43 2.75
C ASP A 80 4.29 -13.66 4.06
N LYS A 81 5.52 -13.22 4.32
CA LYS A 81 5.83 -12.36 5.48
C LYS A 81 5.15 -10.99 5.43
N ILE A 82 4.93 -10.44 4.25
CA ILE A 82 4.27 -9.14 4.07
C ILE A 82 2.75 -9.30 4.17
N THR A 83 2.20 -10.37 3.57
CA THR A 83 0.75 -10.63 3.53
C THR A 83 0.22 -11.14 4.87
N ASN A 84 1.03 -11.93 5.58
CA ASN A 84 0.70 -12.48 6.91
C ASN A 84 1.17 -11.59 8.06
N LYS A 85 1.71 -10.39 7.80
CA LYS A 85 1.85 -9.41 8.85
C LYS A 85 0.44 -9.10 9.35
N PRO A 86 0.10 -9.44 10.62
CA PRO A 86 -1.22 -9.12 11.13
C PRO A 86 -1.43 -7.65 10.84
N LEU A 87 -2.60 -7.32 10.27
CA LEU A 87 -3.05 -5.94 10.13
C LEU A 87 -2.89 -5.35 11.52
N ASP A 88 -1.80 -4.60 11.71
CA ASP A 88 -1.52 -3.96 12.98
C ASP A 88 -2.72 -3.05 13.20
N ASP A 89 -3.48 -3.35 14.23
CA ASP A 89 -4.75 -2.72 14.57
C ASP A 89 -4.44 -1.36 15.19
N SER A 90 -3.79 -0.51 14.41
CA SER A 90 -3.34 0.81 14.82
C SER A 90 -4.50 1.82 14.90
N PHE A 91 -5.68 1.33 15.28
CA PHE A 91 -6.77 2.22 15.67
C PHE A 91 -6.53 2.66 17.12
N GLU A 92 -6.47 3.97 17.32
CA GLU A 92 -6.25 4.57 18.62
C GLU A 92 -7.17 5.79 18.78
N VAL A 93 -7.94 5.81 19.87
CA VAL A 93 -8.70 7.00 20.27
C VAL A 93 -7.77 7.93 21.02
N LEU A 94 -7.43 9.06 20.42
CA LEU A 94 -6.50 10.04 20.99
C LEU A 94 -7.19 10.94 22.01
N SER A 95 -8.44 11.33 21.73
CA SER A 95 -9.26 12.12 22.65
C SER A 95 -10.75 11.87 22.43
N LYS A 96 -11.51 11.96 23.52
CA LYS A 96 -12.97 11.92 23.52
C LYS A 96 -13.45 13.08 24.37
N ALA A 97 -14.08 14.06 23.74
CA ALA A 97 -14.59 15.26 24.41
C ALA A 97 -16.09 15.40 24.17
N LYS A 98 -16.84 15.73 25.23
CA LYS A 98 -18.26 16.01 25.14
C LYS A 98 -18.47 17.52 25.16
N SER A 99 -19.17 18.04 24.17
CA SER A 99 -19.49 19.47 24.04
C SER A 99 -21.00 19.64 23.79
N GLY A 100 -21.75 19.89 24.85
CA GLY A 100 -23.20 19.97 24.78
C GLY A 100 -23.82 18.63 24.37
N ASN A 101 -24.50 18.61 23.23
CA ASN A 101 -25.13 17.42 22.66
C ASN A 101 -24.21 16.64 21.73
N ASP A 102 -23.01 17.15 21.48
CA ASP A 102 -22.03 16.55 20.57
C ASP A 102 -20.95 15.82 21.35
N THR A 103 -20.53 14.67 20.80
CA THR A 103 -19.34 13.97 21.26
C THR A 103 -18.30 14.00 20.15
N ILE A 104 -17.15 14.55 20.46
CA ILE A 104 -16.05 14.75 19.53
C ILE A 104 -14.98 13.69 19.79
N TYR A 105 -14.70 12.89 18.80
CA TYR A 105 -13.59 11.92 18.78
C TYR A 105 -12.44 12.45 17.95
N GLU A 106 -11.23 12.39 18.48
CA GLU A 106 -10.02 12.41 17.66
C GLU A 106 -9.45 11.00 17.64
N VAL A 107 -9.39 10.41 16.46
CA VAL A 107 -8.92 9.06 16.26
C VAL A 107 -7.73 9.04 15.32
N ARG A 108 -6.85 8.09 15.54
CA ARG A 108 -5.74 7.80 14.66
C ARG A 108 -5.86 6.38 14.16
N GLY A 109 -5.68 6.19 12.86
CA GLY A 109 -5.78 4.89 12.24
C GLY A 109 -4.74 4.66 11.17
N ARG A 110 -4.69 3.41 10.72
CA ARG A 110 -3.88 2.99 9.60
C ARG A 110 -4.46 3.57 8.30
N GLY A 111 -3.59 3.93 7.38
CA GLY A 111 -3.88 4.19 5.99
C GLY A 111 -2.93 3.44 5.07
N TYR A 112 -2.94 3.78 3.80
CA TYR A 112 -2.04 3.19 2.80
C TYR A 112 -0.57 3.50 3.13
N ALA A 113 -0.26 4.70 3.59
CA ALA A 113 1.09 5.11 3.99
C ALA A 113 1.59 4.45 5.30
N GLY A 114 0.77 3.62 5.94
CA GLY A 114 1.15 2.85 7.13
C GLY A 114 0.36 3.21 8.38
N ASN A 115 0.86 2.72 9.53
CA ASN A 115 0.20 2.90 10.81
C ASN A 115 0.18 4.37 11.25
N GLY A 116 -0.99 4.86 11.67
CA GLY A 116 -1.15 6.23 12.14
C GLY A 116 -1.05 7.30 11.05
N SER A 117 -1.13 6.91 9.78
CA SER A 117 -1.05 7.85 8.65
C SER A 117 -2.29 8.74 8.52
N LEU A 118 -3.43 8.29 9.07
CA LEU A 118 -4.69 9.02 9.09
C LEU A 118 -5.03 9.45 10.52
N LYS A 119 -5.25 10.76 10.71
CA LYS A 119 -5.83 11.31 11.94
C LYS A 119 -7.12 12.03 11.58
N LEU A 120 -8.22 11.58 12.18
CA LEU A 120 -9.57 12.07 11.91
C LEU A 120 -10.17 12.72 13.15
N LYS A 121 -11.01 13.72 12.92
CA LYS A 121 -11.95 14.27 13.89
C LYS A 121 -13.35 13.86 13.47
N ILE A 122 -14.06 13.14 14.33
CA ILE A 122 -15.39 12.63 14.08
C ILE A 122 -16.32 13.21 15.13
N VAL A 123 -17.40 13.83 14.69
CA VAL A 123 -18.39 14.46 15.56
C VAL A 123 -19.67 13.64 15.52
N PHE A 124 -20.10 13.18 16.68
CA PHE A 124 -21.39 12.53 16.89
C PHE A 124 -22.37 13.52 17.51
N THR A 125 -23.56 13.61 16.96
CA THR A 125 -24.70 14.32 17.57
C THR A 125 -25.79 13.29 17.82
N GLY A 126 -26.08 13.01 19.11
CA GLY A 126 -26.87 11.83 19.46
C GLY A 126 -26.16 10.55 18.99
N ASN A 127 -26.86 9.64 18.31
CA ASN A 127 -26.33 8.37 17.83
C ASN A 127 -25.86 8.42 16.35
N LYS A 128 -25.60 9.61 15.81
CA LYS A 128 -25.22 9.74 14.40
C LYS A 128 -23.96 10.56 14.24
N ILE A 129 -23.12 10.14 13.32
CA ILE A 129 -22.00 10.95 12.85
C ILE A 129 -22.56 12.09 12.01
N THR A 130 -22.25 13.32 12.40
CA THR A 130 -22.69 14.53 11.70
C THR A 130 -21.56 15.16 10.90
N LYS A 131 -20.30 14.93 11.31
CA LYS A 131 -19.14 15.49 10.62
C LYS A 131 -17.91 14.62 10.76
N ILE A 132 -17.14 14.53 9.68
CA ILE A 132 -15.84 13.88 9.64
C ILE A 132 -14.85 14.86 9.01
N ASP A 133 -13.79 15.20 9.74
CA ASP A 133 -12.70 16.05 9.26
C ASP A 133 -11.37 15.26 9.31
N VAL A 134 -10.53 15.43 8.31
CA VAL A 134 -9.15 14.89 8.33
C VAL A 134 -8.25 15.95 8.96
N ILE A 135 -7.72 15.67 10.17
CA ILE A 135 -6.78 16.55 10.86
C ILE A 135 -5.39 16.45 10.24
N LYS A 136 -4.97 15.21 9.94
CA LYS A 136 -3.67 14.93 9.34
C LYS A 136 -3.78 13.69 8.46
N SER A 137 -3.16 13.76 7.29
CA SER A 137 -3.02 12.62 6.39
C SER A 137 -1.63 12.63 5.78
N ASN A 138 -0.98 11.47 5.79
CA ASN A 138 0.25 11.22 5.04
C ASN A 138 -0.05 10.41 3.76
N GLU A 139 -1.31 10.32 3.36
CA GLU A 139 -1.76 9.58 2.19
C GLU A 139 -1.45 10.34 0.90
N THR A 140 -0.97 9.62 -0.11
CA THR A 140 -0.64 10.21 -1.43
C THR A 140 -1.88 10.77 -2.12
N TYR A 141 -3.03 10.13 -1.95
CA TYR A 141 -4.27 10.45 -2.66
C TYR A 141 -5.32 11.14 -1.77
N THR A 142 -4.90 11.84 -0.72
CA THR A 142 -5.82 12.58 0.18
C THR A 142 -6.70 13.56 -0.59
N LYS A 143 -6.15 14.20 -1.63
CA LYS A 143 -6.92 15.13 -2.48
C LYS A 143 -8.12 14.46 -3.12
N MET A 144 -8.00 13.22 -3.58
CA MET A 144 -9.12 12.47 -4.18
C MET A 144 -10.28 12.23 -3.20
N ILE A 145 -9.96 12.08 -1.90
CA ILE A 145 -10.97 11.94 -0.84
C ILE A 145 -11.82 13.19 -0.72
N TYR A 146 -11.19 14.38 -0.81
CA TYR A 146 -11.90 15.66 -0.77
C TYR A 146 -12.65 15.95 -2.07
N ASP A 147 -12.00 15.79 -3.23
CA ASP A 147 -12.57 16.10 -4.55
C ASP A 147 -13.82 15.26 -4.86
N ASN A 148 -13.91 14.04 -4.30
CA ASN A 148 -15.07 13.15 -4.46
C ASN A 148 -16.11 13.28 -3.34
N ASP A 149 -15.97 14.25 -2.45
CA ASP A 149 -16.88 14.44 -1.31
C ASP A 149 -17.09 13.17 -0.46
N TYR A 150 -16.02 12.38 -0.36
CA TYR A 150 -16.09 11.03 0.21
C TYR A 150 -16.38 11.04 1.71
N LEU A 151 -15.92 12.07 2.44
CA LEU A 151 -16.18 12.21 3.87
C LEU A 151 -17.68 12.40 4.17
N ASN A 152 -18.38 13.19 3.34
CA ASN A 152 -19.83 13.35 3.49
C ASN A 152 -20.59 12.08 3.08
N LYS A 153 -20.09 11.35 2.08
CA LYS A 153 -20.63 10.04 1.74
C LYS A 153 -20.46 9.03 2.89
N LEU A 154 -19.30 8.98 3.54
CA LEU A 154 -19.08 8.17 4.73
C LEU A 154 -20.05 8.49 5.86
N THR A 155 -20.33 9.78 6.09
CA THR A 155 -21.34 10.23 7.07
C THR A 155 -22.74 9.75 6.70
N SER A 156 -23.11 9.80 5.43
CA SER A 156 -24.43 9.35 4.94
C SER A 156 -24.61 7.84 5.01
N TYR A 157 -23.55 7.07 4.77
CA TYR A 157 -23.54 5.61 4.75
C TYR A 157 -23.09 4.98 6.08
N GLN A 158 -23.04 5.74 7.20
CA GLN A 158 -22.52 5.28 8.48
C GLN A 158 -23.16 3.98 9.01
N ASN A 159 -24.43 3.73 8.69
CA ASN A 159 -25.14 2.51 9.11
C ASN A 159 -24.83 1.30 8.21
N ASN A 160 -24.28 1.52 7.00
CA ASN A 160 -23.94 0.45 6.07
C ASN A 160 -22.77 0.88 5.17
N LEU A 161 -21.58 0.94 5.77
CA LEU A 161 -20.35 1.35 5.10
C LEU A 161 -19.92 0.41 3.97
N ASP A 162 -20.39 -0.84 3.99
CA ASP A 162 -20.04 -1.81 2.95
C ASP A 162 -20.70 -1.49 1.61
N ASN A 163 -21.86 -0.84 1.62
CA ASN A 163 -22.56 -0.39 0.42
C ASN A 163 -21.98 0.89 -0.20
N LEU A 164 -21.04 1.54 0.47
CA LEU A 164 -20.35 2.69 -0.10
C LEU A 164 -19.22 2.23 -1.01
N ASP A 165 -19.23 2.64 -2.28
CA ASP A 165 -18.15 2.36 -3.21
C ASP A 165 -16.84 3.05 -2.79
N THR A 166 -15.72 2.42 -3.11
CA THR A 166 -14.40 3.02 -2.92
C THR A 166 -14.05 3.94 -4.09
N ILE A 167 -13.20 4.93 -3.84
CA ILE A 167 -12.73 5.83 -4.90
C ILE A 167 -11.70 5.11 -5.76
N SER A 168 -11.92 5.08 -7.08
CA SER A 168 -10.95 4.55 -8.03
C SER A 168 -9.61 5.31 -7.90
N GLY A 169 -8.52 4.58 -7.79
CA GLY A 169 -7.18 5.13 -7.53
C GLY A 169 -6.86 5.39 -6.06
N ALA A 170 -7.86 5.46 -5.17
CA ALA A 170 -7.70 5.60 -3.72
C ALA A 170 -8.39 4.48 -2.91
N THR A 171 -8.53 3.29 -3.50
CA THR A 171 -9.28 2.16 -2.94
C THR A 171 -8.80 1.78 -1.53
N TYR A 172 -7.49 1.68 -1.32
CA TYR A 172 -6.94 1.33 -0.01
C TYR A 172 -7.25 2.39 1.05
N THR A 173 -7.02 3.66 0.75
CA THR A 173 -7.33 4.77 1.65
C THR A 173 -8.82 4.83 1.98
N SER A 174 -9.69 4.59 0.99
CA SER A 174 -11.14 4.51 1.18
C SER A 174 -11.54 3.39 2.14
N ASN A 175 -10.95 2.19 2.00
CA ASN A 175 -11.22 1.06 2.88
C ASN A 175 -10.73 1.33 4.32
N TYR A 176 -9.54 1.92 4.48
CA TYR A 176 -9.04 2.28 5.81
C TYR A 176 -9.90 3.35 6.50
N LEU A 177 -10.41 4.32 5.74
CA LEU A 177 -11.37 5.29 6.28
C LEU A 177 -12.65 4.62 6.79
N LYS A 178 -13.22 3.68 6.01
CA LYS A 178 -14.38 2.90 6.46
C LYS A 178 -14.10 2.12 7.75
N ASP A 179 -12.93 1.49 7.83
CA ASP A 179 -12.51 0.72 9.02
C ASP A 179 -12.36 1.60 10.26
N ILE A 180 -11.74 2.77 10.13
CA ILE A 180 -11.58 3.73 11.24
C ILE A 180 -12.96 4.18 11.73
N ILE A 181 -13.88 4.49 10.81
CA ILE A 181 -15.24 4.92 11.18
C ILE A 181 -15.99 3.79 11.85
N ARG A 182 -15.94 2.55 11.34
CA ARG A 182 -16.59 1.37 11.95
C ARG A 182 -16.12 1.19 13.40
N LYS A 183 -14.80 1.18 13.62
CA LYS A 183 -14.22 1.05 14.96
C LYS A 183 -14.58 2.21 15.90
N THR A 184 -14.70 3.43 15.35
CA THR A 184 -15.14 4.58 16.16
C THR A 184 -16.60 4.47 16.56
N ILE A 185 -17.46 3.96 15.68
CA ILE A 185 -18.88 3.68 16.01
C ILE A 185 -18.96 2.60 17.10
N GLU A 186 -18.21 1.51 16.95
CA GLU A 186 -18.15 0.43 17.95
C GLU A 186 -17.65 0.90 19.33
N ASP A 187 -16.72 1.86 19.37
CA ASP A 187 -16.25 2.48 20.63
C ASP A 187 -17.26 3.46 21.21
N TYR A 188 -18.04 4.13 20.36
CA TYR A 188 -19.09 5.04 20.78
C TYR A 188 -20.28 4.32 21.42
N GLU A 189 -20.62 3.12 20.93
CA GLU A 189 -21.76 2.30 21.39
C GLU A 189 -21.46 1.51 22.69
N LYS A 190 -20.19 1.44 23.12
CA LYS A 190 -19.76 0.83 24.40
C LYS A 190 -19.99 1.76 25.59
#